data_448c9e0c81cf691ce5981438a12b52c5
#
_entry.id   448c9e0c81cf691ce5981438a12b52c5
#
_cell.length_a   1.000
_cell.length_b   1.000
_cell.length_c   1.000
_cell.angle_alpha   90.00
_cell.angle_beta   90.00
_cell.angle_gamma   90.00
#
_symmetry.space_group_name_H-M   'P 1'
#
loop_
_entity.id
_entity.type
_entity.pdbx_description
1 polymer ?
#
loop_
_entity_poly.entity_id
_entity_poly.type
_entity_poly.pdbx_seq_one_letter_code
_entity_poly.pdbx_strand_id
1 'polypeptide(L)' 'MYYVYMLTNKSNSVLYIGVTNDLRRRLHEHKEEKIDGFTKKYHVHKLVYFEKYSEINVAIA' A
#
# COMPACT_ATOMS: atom_id res chain seq x y z
N MET A 1 14.37 -0.75 -6.96
CA MET A 1 13.43 0.37 -6.99
C MET A 1 12.30 0.15 -6.01
N TYR A 2 11.88 1.20 -5.33
CA TYR A 2 10.90 1.09 -4.26
C TYR A 2 9.75 2.04 -4.50
N TYR A 3 8.59 1.69 -3.96
CA TYR A 3 7.38 2.47 -4.08
C TYR A 3 6.83 2.78 -2.69
N VAL A 4 6.47 4.04 -2.46
CA VAL A 4 5.64 4.43 -1.32
C VAL A 4 4.22 4.55 -1.87
N TYR A 5 3.27 3.89 -1.25
CA TYR A 5 1.90 3.87 -1.75
C TYR A 5 0.90 4.13 -0.63
N MET A 6 -0.24 4.68 -1.01
CA MET A 6 -1.33 4.96 -0.10
C MET A 6 -2.58 4.22 -0.55
N LEU A 7 -3.17 3.48 0.38
CA LEU A 7 -4.41 2.75 0.15
C LEU A 7 -5.49 3.27 1.07
N THR A 8 -6.73 3.16 0.62
CA THR A 8 -7.88 3.48 1.45
C THR A 8 -8.95 2.42 1.25
N ASN A 9 -9.95 2.42 2.11
CA ASN A 9 -11.11 1.56 1.95
C ASN A 9 -12.13 2.22 1.02
N LYS A 10 -13.21 1.51 0.71
CA LYS A 10 -14.23 1.98 -0.23
C LYS A 10 -14.83 3.33 0.16
N SER A 11 -15.01 3.57 1.45
CA SER A 11 -15.62 4.81 1.96
C SER A 11 -14.61 5.93 2.20
N ASN A 12 -13.31 5.69 1.95
CA ASN A 12 -12.23 6.65 2.19
C ASN A 12 -12.12 7.08 3.66
N SER A 13 -12.52 6.22 4.58
CA SER A 13 -12.50 6.53 6.02
C SER A 13 -11.22 6.08 6.71
N VAL A 14 -10.41 5.24 6.06
CA VAL A 14 -9.18 4.68 6.63
C VAL A 14 -8.06 4.81 5.60
N LEU A 15 -6.88 5.25 6.04
CA LEU A 15 -5.72 5.41 5.18
C LEU A 15 -4.58 4.51 5.67
N TYR A 16 -3.95 3.82 4.72
CA TYR A 16 -2.77 3.01 4.98
C TYR A 16 -1.63 3.45 4.07
N ILE A 17 -0.43 3.60 4.63
CA ILE A 17 0.77 3.96 3.89
C ILE A 17 1.75 2.80 3.99
N GLY A 18 2.25 2.32 2.85
CA GLY A 18 3.19 1.21 2.80
C GLY A 18 4.35 1.48 1.87
N VAL A 19 5.37 0.61 1.98
CA VAL A 19 6.56 0.64 1.13
C VAL A 19 6.76 -0.76 0.56
N THR A 20 7.06 -0.85 -0.74
CA THR A 20 7.32 -2.14 -1.37
C THR A 20 8.27 -1.98 -2.55
N ASN A 21 8.97 -3.06 -2.91
CA ASN A 21 9.75 -3.10 -4.13
C ASN A 21 8.96 -3.71 -5.30
N ASP A 22 7.75 -4.18 -5.05
CA ASP A 22 6.88 -4.75 -6.09
C ASP A 22 5.44 -4.29 -5.85
N LEU A 23 5.11 -3.13 -6.40
CA LEU A 23 3.82 -2.48 -6.16
C LEU A 23 2.66 -3.33 -6.68
N ARG A 24 2.78 -3.89 -7.89
CA ARG A 24 1.71 -4.68 -8.49
C ARG A 24 1.37 -5.89 -7.63
N ARG A 25 2.38 -6.64 -7.19
CA ARG A 25 2.16 -7.80 -6.34
C ARG A 25 1.57 -7.40 -5.01
N ARG A 26 2.07 -6.33 -4.41
CA ARG A 26 1.59 -5.87 -3.10
C ARG A 26 0.12 -5.42 -3.16
N LEU A 27 -0.26 -4.72 -4.22
CA LEU A 27 -1.64 -4.32 -4.42
C LEU A 27 -2.56 -5.53 -4.57
N HIS A 28 -2.10 -6.54 -5.29
CA HIS A 28 -2.86 -7.79 -5.44
C HIS A 28 -3.06 -8.48 -4.08
N GLU A 29 -2.01 -8.53 -3.28
CA GLU A 29 -2.07 -9.13 -1.94
C GLU A 29 -3.05 -8.39 -1.03
N HIS A 30 -3.07 -7.07 -1.10
CA HIS A 30 -4.04 -6.27 -0.33
C HIS A 30 -5.47 -6.53 -0.81
N LYS A 31 -5.67 -6.57 -2.12
CA LYS A 31 -6.99 -6.80 -2.70
C LYS A 31 -7.54 -8.17 -2.31
N GLU A 32 -6.68 -9.18 -2.30
CA GLU A 32 -7.05 -10.55 -1.91
C GLU A 32 -7.06 -10.75 -0.41
N GLU A 33 -6.74 -9.69 0.34
CA GLU A 33 -6.69 -9.71 1.81
C GLU A 33 -5.76 -10.79 2.35
N LYS A 34 -4.64 -11.00 1.64
CA LYS A 34 -3.63 -11.99 2.04
C LYS A 34 -2.67 -11.47 3.11
N ILE A 35 -2.64 -10.14 3.30
CA ILE A 35 -1.80 -9.50 4.31
C ILE A 35 -2.65 -9.32 5.55
N ASP A 36 -2.24 -9.95 6.64
CA ASP A 36 -2.96 -9.88 7.92
C ASP A 36 -2.81 -8.49 8.56
N GLY A 37 -3.75 -8.18 9.45
CA GLY A 37 -3.69 -6.99 10.27
C GLY A 37 -4.60 -5.88 9.76
N PHE A 38 -4.09 -4.65 9.81
CA PHE A 38 -4.88 -3.44 9.56
C PHE A 38 -5.62 -3.43 8.22
N THR A 39 -4.91 -3.71 7.13
CA THR A 39 -5.51 -3.60 5.80
C THR A 39 -6.58 -4.66 5.56
N LYS A 40 -6.40 -5.86 6.11
CA LYS A 40 -7.38 -6.91 6.02
C LYS A 40 -8.62 -6.59 6.86
N LYS A 41 -8.40 -6.11 8.07
CA LYS A 41 -9.48 -5.79 9.01
C LYS A 41 -10.42 -4.71 8.46
N TYR A 42 -9.87 -3.69 7.81
CA TYR A 42 -10.66 -2.55 7.33
C TYR A 42 -10.89 -2.58 5.81
N HIS A 43 -10.53 -3.66 5.14
CA HIS A 43 -10.70 -3.82 3.69
C HIS A 43 -10.03 -2.68 2.91
N VAL A 44 -8.79 -2.35 3.28
CA VAL A 44 -8.03 -1.26 2.68
C VAL A 44 -7.25 -1.79 1.48
N HIS A 45 -7.77 -1.61 0.28
CA HIS A 45 -7.11 -2.08 -0.94
C HIS A 45 -7.31 -1.17 -2.16
N LYS A 46 -7.84 0.03 -1.94
CA LYS A 46 -8.02 1.01 -3.02
C LYS A 46 -6.80 1.92 -3.09
N LEU A 47 -6.05 1.85 -4.18
CA LEU A 47 -4.86 2.69 -4.37
C LEU A 47 -5.28 4.10 -4.71
N VAL A 48 -4.84 5.07 -3.92
CA VAL A 48 -5.15 6.49 -4.16
C VAL A 48 -3.93 7.31 -4.52
N TYR A 49 -2.72 6.80 -4.22
CA TYR A 49 -1.49 7.53 -4.51
C TYR A 49 -0.28 6.59 -4.43
N PHE A 50 0.73 6.83 -5.25
CA PHE A 50 2.02 6.15 -5.08
C PHE A 50 3.14 7.03 -5.64
N GLU A 51 4.35 6.82 -5.11
CA GLU A 51 5.56 7.42 -5.64
C GLU A 51 6.66 6.38 -5.74
N LYS A 52 7.55 6.58 -6.69
CA LYS A 52 8.60 5.65 -7.05
C LYS A 52 9.95 6.24 -6.67
N TYR A 53 10.78 5.47 -6.00
CA TYR A 53 12.10 5.90 -5.53
C TYR A 53 13.15 4.87 -5.90
N SER A 54 14.39 5.33 -6.16
CA SER A 54 15.49 4.44 -6.52
C SER A 54 16.10 3.75 -5.30
N GLU A 55 15.98 4.35 -4.11
CA GLU A 55 16.56 3.82 -2.88
C GLU A 55 15.54 3.84 -1.76
N ILE A 56 15.61 2.81 -0.88
CA ILE A 56 14.64 2.65 0.21
C ILE A 56 14.70 3.78 1.25
N ASN A 57 15.88 4.28 1.58
CA ASN A 57 16.00 5.36 2.57
C ASN A 57 15.39 6.65 2.08
N VAL A 58 15.37 6.90 0.78
CA VAL A 58 14.68 8.05 0.21
C VAL A 58 13.17 7.86 0.35
N ALA A 59 12.69 6.65 0.13
CA ALA A 59 11.27 6.33 0.21
C ALA A 59 10.71 6.46 1.63
N ILE A 60 11.54 6.22 2.65
CA ILE A 60 11.12 6.21 4.05
C ILE A 60 11.32 7.56 4.72
N ALA A 61 12.26 8.35 4.23
CA ALA A 61 12.65 9.62 4.84
C ALA A 61 11.53 10.66 4.92
#